data_f877f9cd00cf33fb2a93c5959a4a7fe4
#
_entry.id   f877f9cd00cf33fb2a93c5959a4a7fe4
#
_cell.length_a   1.000
_cell.length_b   1.000
_cell.length_c   1.000
_cell.angle_alpha   90.00
_cell.angle_beta   90.00
_cell.angle_gamma   90.00
#
_symmetry.space_group_name_H-M   'P 1'
#
loop_
_entity.id
_entity.type
_entity.pdbx_description
1 polymer ?
#
loop_
_entity_poly.entity_id
_entity_poly.type
_entity_poly.pdbx_seq_one_letter_code
_entity_poly.pdbx_strand_id
1 'polypeptide(L)'
;INLGVGGANSASDAAYEVDNSLKLEEGATEYLYYTPSSQTDYERMTFSIWIKRTELTGSGNPTRLAEFGNGTANTTNLRIGFDTSDRLFIYGNSIVYRETTQTFRDLSAWYHLFFKFDTTQGTSNDRVRVWLNGQMIAHTDYILLIIPVQEQLWDLIKLLGKL
;
A
#
# COMPACT_ATOMS: atom_id res chain seq x y z
N ILE A 1 -54.00 7.59 -15.77
CA ILE A 1 -52.69 7.96 -16.35
C ILE A 1 -51.67 7.22 -15.54
N ASN A 2 -51.14 6.14 -16.10
CA ASN A 2 -50.14 5.29 -15.46
C ASN A 2 -48.76 5.82 -15.88
N LEU A 3 -48.09 6.56 -15.01
CA LEU A 3 -46.74 6.99 -15.22
C LEU A 3 -45.82 5.78 -14.88
N GLY A 4 -45.47 5.06 -15.95
CA GLY A 4 -44.39 4.06 -15.86
C GLY A 4 -43.09 4.74 -15.49
N VAL A 5 -42.65 4.57 -14.28
CA VAL A 5 -41.28 4.86 -13.89
C VAL A 5 -40.42 3.83 -14.62
N GLY A 6 -39.78 4.24 -15.69
CA GLY A 6 -38.74 3.46 -16.34
C GLY A 6 -37.64 3.25 -15.33
N GLY A 7 -37.57 2.08 -14.76
CA GLY A 7 -36.41 1.63 -14.02
C GLY A 7 -35.21 1.68 -14.96
N ALA A 8 -34.26 2.51 -14.67
CA ALA A 8 -32.95 2.36 -15.27
C ALA A 8 -32.50 0.92 -14.95
N ASN A 9 -32.46 0.08 -15.98
CA ASN A 9 -31.65 -1.11 -15.91
C ASN A 9 -30.23 -0.64 -15.67
N SER A 10 -29.84 -0.55 -14.42
CA SER A 10 -28.43 -0.69 -14.13
C SER A 10 -28.05 -2.05 -14.70
N ALA A 11 -27.32 -2.05 -15.83
CA ALA A 11 -26.56 -3.20 -16.19
C ALA A 11 -25.96 -3.69 -14.87
N SER A 12 -26.32 -4.90 -14.46
CA SER A 12 -25.60 -5.55 -13.39
C SER A 12 -24.20 -5.74 -13.94
N ASP A 13 -23.35 -4.74 -13.73
CA ASP A 13 -21.94 -5.04 -13.61
C ASP A 13 -21.94 -6.21 -12.62
N ALA A 14 -21.56 -7.38 -13.11
CA ALA A 14 -21.38 -8.52 -12.24
C ALA A 14 -20.36 -8.01 -11.22
N ALA A 15 -20.88 -7.57 -10.07
CA ALA A 15 -20.05 -7.04 -9.02
C ALA A 15 -19.07 -8.15 -8.73
N TYR A 16 -17.79 -7.89 -8.94
CA TYR A 16 -16.76 -8.87 -8.61
C TYR A 16 -16.92 -9.17 -7.13
N GLU A 17 -17.47 -10.34 -6.85
CA GLU A 17 -17.72 -10.79 -5.50
C GLU A 17 -16.47 -11.51 -5.00
N VAL A 18 -15.97 -11.06 -3.86
CA VAL A 18 -14.87 -11.71 -3.16
C VAL A 18 -15.46 -12.58 -2.08
N ASP A 19 -15.61 -13.86 -2.37
CA ASP A 19 -16.24 -14.84 -1.47
C ASP A 19 -15.43 -15.12 -0.20
N ASN A 20 -14.12 -14.86 -0.25
CA ASN A 20 -13.20 -15.22 0.83
C ASN A 20 -12.25 -14.09 1.18
N SER A 21 -11.88 -13.99 2.44
CA SER A 21 -10.81 -13.16 2.94
C SER A 21 -9.83 -13.98 3.78
N LEU A 22 -8.57 -13.57 3.77
CA LEU A 22 -7.57 -14.15 4.65
C LEU A 22 -7.44 -13.27 5.90
N LYS A 23 -7.51 -13.90 7.07
CA LYS A 23 -7.17 -13.27 8.35
C LYS A 23 -5.77 -13.73 8.74
N LEU A 24 -4.91 -12.77 9.05
CA LEU A 24 -3.61 -12.99 9.67
C LEU A 24 -3.66 -12.45 11.09
N GLU A 25 -3.14 -13.22 12.05
CA GLU A 25 -3.19 -12.84 13.47
C GLU A 25 -1.85 -12.26 13.93
N GLU A 26 -1.92 -11.18 14.72
CA GLU A 26 -0.76 -10.64 15.39
C GLU A 26 -0.23 -11.65 16.42
N GLY A 27 1.09 -11.76 16.53
CA GLY A 27 1.76 -12.70 17.44
C GLY A 27 1.96 -14.10 16.87
N ALA A 28 1.30 -14.48 15.78
CA ALA A 28 1.65 -15.62 14.96
C ALA A 28 2.62 -15.20 13.87
N THR A 29 3.52 -16.10 13.47
CA THR A 29 4.44 -15.85 12.35
C THR A 29 3.72 -16.13 11.03
N GLU A 30 2.57 -15.47 10.82
CA GLU A 30 1.71 -15.69 9.66
C GLU A 30 1.99 -14.65 8.59
N TYR A 31 2.36 -15.11 7.40
CA TYR A 31 2.57 -14.25 6.25
C TYR A 31 2.36 -15.02 4.95
N LEU A 32 2.02 -14.30 3.91
CA LEU A 32 2.08 -14.78 2.54
C LEU A 32 3.37 -14.28 1.91
N TYR A 33 4.05 -15.14 1.17
CA TYR A 33 5.19 -14.72 0.38
C TYR A 33 5.08 -15.20 -1.05
N TYR A 34 5.67 -14.44 -1.93
CA TYR A 34 5.79 -14.77 -3.34
C TYR A 34 7.17 -14.33 -3.84
N THR A 35 7.84 -15.24 -4.53
CA THR A 35 9.11 -14.95 -5.20
C THR A 35 8.83 -14.92 -6.70
N PRO A 36 8.92 -13.76 -7.36
CA PRO A 36 8.71 -13.70 -8.80
C PRO A 36 9.83 -14.41 -9.55
N SER A 37 9.47 -15.18 -10.58
CA SER A 37 10.44 -15.90 -11.41
C SER A 37 11.24 -14.98 -12.34
N SER A 38 10.70 -13.82 -12.66
CA SER A 38 11.36 -12.79 -13.48
C SER A 38 10.79 -11.42 -13.15
N GLN A 39 11.60 -10.40 -13.28
CA GLN A 39 11.18 -9.02 -13.19
C GLN A 39 11.23 -8.37 -14.56
N THR A 40 10.17 -7.67 -14.93
CA THR A 40 10.02 -7.02 -16.24
C THR A 40 10.35 -5.54 -16.21
N ASP A 41 10.22 -4.88 -15.07
CA ASP A 41 10.50 -3.47 -14.91
C ASP A 41 11.14 -3.22 -13.52
N TYR A 42 12.28 -2.51 -13.53
CA TYR A 42 13.03 -2.16 -12.32
C TYR A 42 12.75 -0.73 -11.83
N GLU A 43 11.98 0.04 -12.59
CA GLU A 43 11.74 1.45 -12.33
C GLU A 43 10.33 1.73 -11.87
N ARG A 44 9.42 0.78 -12.12
CA ARG A 44 7.99 0.95 -11.86
C ARG A 44 7.41 -0.27 -11.19
N MET A 45 6.60 0.00 -10.18
CA MET A 45 5.83 -1.02 -9.46
C MET A 45 4.47 -0.46 -9.05
N THR A 46 3.46 -1.31 -9.08
CA THR A 46 2.17 -1.03 -8.46
C THR A 46 1.84 -2.12 -7.44
N PHE A 47 1.21 -1.72 -6.36
CA PHE A 47 0.70 -2.63 -5.35
C PHE A 47 -0.72 -2.22 -4.96
N SER A 48 -1.65 -3.17 -4.96
CA SER A 48 -3.06 -2.94 -4.65
C SER A 48 -3.53 -3.98 -3.65
N ILE A 49 -4.20 -3.53 -2.60
CA ILE A 49 -4.70 -4.40 -1.54
C ILE A 49 -5.98 -3.85 -0.93
N TRP A 50 -6.93 -4.75 -0.65
CA TRP A 50 -8.05 -4.49 0.23
C TRP A 50 -7.73 -5.03 1.61
N ILE A 51 -7.87 -4.18 2.62
CA ILE A 51 -7.60 -4.54 4.00
C ILE A 51 -8.73 -4.12 4.92
N LYS A 52 -8.94 -4.92 5.95
CA LYS A 52 -9.71 -4.57 7.12
C LYS A 52 -8.84 -4.83 8.34
N ARG A 53 -8.61 -3.82 9.14
CA ARG A 53 -7.84 -3.97 10.37
C ARG A 53 -8.69 -4.66 11.42
N THR A 54 -8.12 -5.60 12.16
CA THR A 54 -8.79 -6.30 13.27
C THR A 54 -8.42 -5.69 14.61
N GLU A 55 -7.32 -4.95 14.66
CA GLU A 55 -6.82 -4.27 15.86
C GLU A 55 -6.03 -3.00 15.49
N LEU A 56 -5.87 -2.13 16.47
CA LEU A 56 -5.03 -0.94 16.34
C LEU A 56 -3.58 -1.27 16.67
N THR A 57 -2.66 -0.57 16.02
CA THR A 57 -1.23 -0.68 16.36
C THR A 57 -1.03 -0.07 17.75
N GLY A 58 -0.72 -0.89 18.72
CA GLY A 58 -0.44 -0.44 20.09
C GLY A 58 0.91 0.26 20.23
N SER A 59 1.37 0.43 21.45
CA SER A 59 2.68 1.03 21.78
C SER A 59 3.90 0.17 21.38
N GLY A 60 3.67 -0.94 20.70
CA GLY A 60 4.70 -1.89 20.26
C GLY A 60 5.35 -1.54 18.91
N ASN A 61 5.52 -2.55 18.09
CA ASN A 61 6.09 -2.41 16.76
C ASN A 61 5.04 -2.01 15.73
N PRO A 62 5.42 -1.27 14.67
CA PRO A 62 4.53 -0.98 13.56
C PRO A 62 3.97 -2.26 12.92
N THR A 63 2.68 -2.24 12.55
CA THR A 63 2.04 -3.34 11.82
C THR A 63 2.45 -3.28 10.35
N ARG A 64 2.97 -4.36 9.81
CA ARG A 64 3.37 -4.45 8.41
C ARG A 64 2.24 -5.02 7.56
N LEU A 65 1.93 -4.36 6.45
CA LEU A 65 1.00 -4.83 5.42
C LEU A 65 1.74 -5.58 4.31
N ALA A 66 2.86 -5.04 3.89
CA ALA A 66 3.69 -5.61 2.84
C ALA A 66 5.16 -5.27 3.06
N GLU A 67 6.01 -6.19 2.64
CA GLU A 67 7.46 -6.00 2.60
C GLU A 67 7.99 -6.53 1.27
N PHE A 68 8.76 -5.71 0.57
CA PHE A 68 9.39 -6.05 -0.70
C PHE A 68 10.90 -5.97 -0.51
N GLY A 69 11.61 -7.06 -0.80
CA GLY A 69 13.05 -7.12 -0.63
C GLY A 69 13.55 -8.55 -0.45
N ASN A 70 14.83 -8.70 -0.19
CA ASN A 70 15.47 -10.02 -0.07
C ASN A 70 15.39 -10.62 1.34
N GLY A 71 14.66 -10.01 2.26
CA GLY A 71 14.45 -10.52 3.62
C GLY A 71 15.64 -10.45 4.57
N THR A 72 16.83 -10.04 4.13
CA THR A 72 18.06 -10.17 4.91
C THR A 72 18.53 -8.91 5.64
N ALA A 73 18.05 -7.72 5.26
CA ALA A 73 18.48 -6.49 5.92
C ALA A 73 17.37 -5.43 5.94
N ASN A 74 17.23 -4.76 7.08
CA ASN A 74 16.29 -3.64 7.24
C ASN A 74 16.58 -2.46 6.28
N THR A 75 17.77 -2.38 5.76
CA THR A 75 18.24 -1.29 4.91
C THR A 75 17.91 -1.47 3.43
N THR A 76 17.43 -2.65 3.01
CA THR A 76 17.19 -2.97 1.60
C THR A 76 15.74 -3.28 1.28
N ASN A 77 14.85 -3.22 2.27
CA ASN A 77 13.46 -3.58 2.10
C ASN A 77 12.57 -2.34 2.04
N LEU A 78 11.63 -2.35 1.10
CA LEU A 78 10.51 -1.42 1.06
C LEU A 78 9.38 -1.99 1.92
N ARG A 79 8.93 -1.25 2.91
CA ARG A 79 7.87 -1.65 3.84
C ARG A 79 6.69 -0.70 3.75
N ILE A 80 5.51 -1.27 3.80
CA ILE A 80 4.25 -0.55 3.87
C ILE A 80 3.51 -1.07 5.10
N GLY A 81 2.96 -0.17 5.92
CA GLY A 81 2.29 -0.57 7.13
C GLY A 81 1.65 0.58 7.89
N PHE A 82 1.27 0.31 9.13
CA PHE A 82 0.76 1.31 10.06
C PHE A 82 1.74 1.51 11.22
N ASP A 83 1.99 2.77 11.53
CA ASP A 83 2.83 3.15 12.67
C ASP A 83 2.07 3.00 14.01
N THR A 84 2.74 3.30 15.11
CA THR A 84 2.15 3.24 16.47
C THR A 84 1.07 4.29 16.72
N SER A 85 0.87 5.23 15.81
CA SER A 85 -0.22 6.20 15.80
C SER A 85 -1.35 5.83 14.83
N ASP A 86 -1.30 4.63 14.25
CA ASP A 86 -2.23 4.12 13.23
C ASP A 86 -2.22 4.91 11.91
N ARG A 87 -1.12 5.55 11.56
CA ARG A 87 -0.91 6.25 10.29
C ARG A 87 -0.25 5.31 9.29
N LEU A 88 -0.66 5.43 8.03
CA LEU A 88 -0.04 4.67 6.95
C LEU A 88 1.37 5.20 6.69
N PHE A 89 2.35 4.31 6.68
CA PHE A 89 3.73 4.66 6.34
C PHE A 89 4.24 3.85 5.14
N ILE A 90 5.17 4.44 4.42
CA ILE A 90 6.03 3.81 3.43
C ILE A 90 7.46 4.05 3.88
N TYR A 91 8.17 2.97 4.13
CA TYR A 91 9.52 2.97 4.68
C TYR A 91 10.45 2.17 3.79
N GLY A 92 11.64 2.64 3.57
CA GLY A 92 12.65 1.90 2.84
C GLY A 92 14.05 2.45 3.07
N ASN A 93 15.04 1.61 2.96
CA ASN A 93 16.44 1.97 3.13
C ASN A 93 16.72 2.75 4.43
N SER A 94 16.10 2.33 5.55
CA SER A 94 16.16 2.99 6.86
C SER A 94 15.62 4.44 6.88
N ILE A 95 14.82 4.82 5.89
CA ILE A 95 14.22 6.16 5.78
C ILE A 95 12.71 6.02 5.63
N VAL A 96 11.94 6.82 6.35
CA VAL A 96 10.50 6.97 6.12
C VAL A 96 10.31 7.86 4.89
N TYR A 97 9.74 7.31 3.84
CA TYR A 97 9.49 8.08 2.63
C TYR A 97 8.19 8.87 2.71
N ARG A 98 7.16 8.26 3.28
CA ARG A 98 5.86 8.90 3.46
C ARG A 98 5.18 8.38 4.72
N GLU A 99 4.51 9.29 5.41
CA GLU A 99 3.68 8.99 6.56
C GLU A 99 2.46 9.91 6.51
N THR A 100 1.26 9.34 6.47
CA THR A 100 0.02 10.12 6.33
C THR A 100 -0.30 10.92 7.59
N THR A 101 -0.98 12.05 7.43
CA THR A 101 -1.62 12.77 8.54
C THR A 101 -2.85 12.04 9.03
N GLN A 102 -3.55 11.36 8.11
CA GLN A 102 -4.73 10.56 8.41
C GLN A 102 -4.37 9.31 9.20
N THR A 103 -5.20 8.98 10.19
CA THR A 103 -5.15 7.73 10.95
C THR A 103 -6.19 6.73 10.43
N PHE A 104 -5.89 5.44 10.55
CA PHE A 104 -6.73 4.33 10.05
C PHE A 104 -7.25 3.52 11.24
N ARG A 105 -8.15 4.11 12.03
CA ARG A 105 -8.61 3.57 13.33
C ARG A 105 -9.98 2.91 13.29
N ASP A 106 -10.69 2.96 12.18
CA ASP A 106 -11.97 2.28 12.03
C ASP A 106 -11.76 0.80 11.72
N LEU A 107 -11.95 -0.05 12.72
CA LEU A 107 -11.82 -1.50 12.61
C LEU A 107 -13.02 -2.15 11.88
N SER A 108 -14.09 -1.41 11.64
CA SER A 108 -15.25 -1.89 10.88
C SER A 108 -15.11 -1.66 9.38
N ALA A 109 -14.25 -0.71 8.98
CA ALA A 109 -14.10 -0.29 7.60
C ALA A 109 -13.16 -1.20 6.80
N TRP A 110 -13.50 -1.40 5.52
CA TRP A 110 -12.58 -1.86 4.51
C TRP A 110 -11.86 -0.68 3.87
N TYR A 111 -10.57 -0.80 3.67
CA TYR A 111 -9.71 0.16 3.00
C TYR A 111 -9.15 -0.46 1.72
N HIS A 112 -9.38 0.18 0.59
CA HIS A 112 -8.65 -0.11 -0.64
C HIS A 112 -7.44 0.80 -0.71
N LEU A 113 -6.25 0.24 -0.65
CA LEU A 113 -4.99 0.94 -0.79
C LEU A 113 -4.36 0.58 -2.13
N PHE A 114 -4.04 1.60 -2.91
CA PHE A 114 -3.31 1.44 -4.16
C PHE A 114 -2.05 2.31 -4.13
N PHE A 115 -0.92 1.70 -4.44
CA PHE A 115 0.39 2.32 -4.43
C PHE A 115 0.97 2.29 -5.83
N LYS A 116 1.50 3.41 -6.28
CA LYS A 116 2.30 3.52 -7.49
C LYS A 116 3.69 4.01 -7.14
N PHE A 117 4.69 3.27 -7.54
CA PHE A 117 6.10 3.63 -7.51
C PHE A 117 6.58 3.81 -8.94
N ASP A 118 7.20 4.94 -9.25
CA ASP A 118 7.66 5.27 -10.59
C ASP A 118 8.88 6.19 -10.49
N THR A 119 10.05 5.60 -10.52
CA THR A 119 11.31 6.32 -10.33
C THR A 119 11.71 7.17 -11.54
N THR A 120 11.04 6.97 -12.68
CA THR A 120 11.30 7.73 -13.91
C THR A 120 10.73 9.15 -13.87
N GLN A 121 9.89 9.46 -12.87
CA GLN A 121 9.27 10.78 -12.74
C GLN A 121 10.31 11.84 -12.39
N GLY A 122 10.33 12.92 -13.16
CA GLY A 122 11.21 14.08 -12.93
C GLY A 122 10.91 14.79 -11.60
N THR A 123 9.62 14.88 -11.26
CA THR A 123 9.18 15.45 -9.99
C THR A 123 9.21 14.38 -8.90
N SER A 124 9.95 14.64 -7.85
CA SER A 124 10.14 13.70 -6.76
C SER A 124 8.83 13.26 -6.10
N ASN A 125 7.88 14.19 -5.93
CA ASN A 125 6.56 13.89 -5.37
C ASN A 125 5.74 12.90 -6.19
N ASP A 126 6.03 12.77 -7.48
CA ASP A 126 5.31 11.90 -8.39
C ASP A 126 5.87 10.47 -8.41
N ARG A 127 7.03 10.25 -7.82
CA ARG A 127 7.67 8.93 -7.76
C ARG A 127 6.95 7.93 -6.87
N VAL A 128 6.27 8.42 -5.84
CA VAL A 128 5.46 7.59 -4.94
C VAL A 128 4.09 8.23 -4.79
N ARG A 129 3.05 7.55 -5.22
CA ARG A 129 1.66 8.00 -5.10
C ARG A 129 0.83 6.93 -4.43
N VAL A 130 -0.10 7.35 -3.58
CA VAL A 130 -1.00 6.46 -2.84
C VAL A 130 -2.43 6.91 -3.06
N TRP A 131 -3.31 5.95 -3.24
CA TRP A 131 -4.76 6.16 -3.29
C TRP A 131 -5.41 5.38 -2.16
N LEU A 132 -6.38 5.99 -1.52
CA LEU A 132 -7.26 5.41 -0.55
C LEU A 132 -8.68 5.42 -1.11
N ASN A 133 -9.31 4.25 -1.23
CA ASN A 133 -10.67 4.09 -1.76
C ASN A 133 -10.88 4.83 -3.10
N GLY A 134 -9.89 4.74 -3.98
CA GLY A 134 -9.89 5.37 -5.30
C GLY A 134 -9.52 6.86 -5.33
N GLN A 135 -9.34 7.51 -4.18
CA GLN A 135 -8.93 8.91 -4.12
C GLN A 135 -7.45 9.03 -3.77
N MET A 136 -6.72 9.82 -4.56
CA MET A 136 -5.30 10.05 -4.32
C MET A 136 -5.11 10.87 -3.03
N ILE A 137 -4.24 10.38 -2.15
CA ILE A 137 -3.83 11.12 -0.96
C ILE A 137 -2.95 12.29 -1.43
N ALA A 138 -3.37 13.52 -1.11
CA ALA A 138 -2.65 14.72 -1.52
C ALA A 138 -1.27 14.79 -0.88
N HIS A 139 -0.31 15.46 -1.54
CA HIS A 139 1.05 15.60 -1.00
C HIS A 139 1.10 16.39 0.31
N THR A 140 0.12 17.25 0.55
CA THR A 140 -0.04 18.00 1.80
C THR A 140 -0.50 17.15 2.97
N ASP A 141 -1.02 15.96 2.71
CA ASP A 141 -1.58 15.05 3.72
C ASP A 141 -0.55 14.06 4.26
N TYR A 142 0.74 14.36 4.10
CA TYR A 142 1.84 13.60 4.67
C TYR A 142 2.58 14.42 5.73
N ILE A 143 2.83 13.81 6.90
CA ILE A 143 3.61 14.43 7.99
C ILE A 143 5.08 14.47 7.62
N LEU A 144 5.58 13.39 7.03
CA LEU A 144 6.96 13.25 6.62
C LEU A 144 7.01 12.89 5.15
N LEU A 145 7.74 13.69 4.41
CA LEU A 145 7.94 13.52 2.98
C LEU A 145 9.45 13.60 2.70
N ILE A 146 10.16 12.54 3.03
CA ILE A 146 11.54 12.38 2.56
C ILE A 146 11.44 11.59 1.26
N ILE A 147 11.63 12.28 0.15
CA ILE A 147 11.56 11.63 -1.16
C ILE A 147 12.97 11.21 -1.51
N PRO A 148 13.20 9.90 -1.68
CA PRO A 148 14.52 9.41 -2.03
C PRO A 148 14.96 10.03 -3.35
N VAL A 149 16.23 10.34 -3.44
CA VAL A 149 16.84 10.63 -4.75
C VAL A 149 16.63 9.40 -5.64
N GLN A 150 16.50 9.63 -6.94
CA GLN A 150 16.17 8.60 -7.92
C GLN A 150 17.00 7.32 -7.75
N GLU A 151 18.26 7.43 -7.40
CA GLU A 151 19.17 6.30 -7.18
C GLU A 151 18.78 5.41 -5.99
N GLN A 152 18.30 5.97 -4.88
CA GLN A 152 17.93 5.19 -3.69
C GLN A 152 16.65 4.35 -3.89
N LEU A 153 15.66 4.90 -4.57
CA LEU A 153 14.45 4.17 -4.90
C LEU A 153 14.73 3.13 -6.00
N TRP A 154 15.63 3.46 -6.93
CA TRP A 154 16.15 2.60 -7.97
C TRP A 154 16.85 1.35 -7.41
N ASP A 155 17.70 1.51 -6.41
CA ASP A 155 18.38 0.39 -5.77
C ASP A 155 17.41 -0.53 -5.02
N LEU A 156 16.37 0.03 -4.42
CA LEU A 156 15.30 -0.73 -3.77
C LEU A 156 14.49 -1.57 -4.76
N ILE A 157 14.12 -0.99 -5.89
CA ILE A 157 13.35 -1.69 -6.92
C ILE A 157 14.23 -2.72 -7.64
N LYS A 158 15.51 -2.43 -7.86
CA LYS A 158 16.48 -3.41 -8.41
C LYS A 158 16.67 -4.64 -7.51
N LEU A 159 16.59 -4.47 -6.20
CA LEU A 159 16.69 -5.59 -5.25
C LEU A 159 15.52 -6.56 -5.37
N LEU A 160 14.33 -6.08 -5.75
CA LEU A 160 13.16 -6.91 -6.04
C LEU A 160 13.38 -7.84 -7.24
N GLY A 161 14.35 -7.55 -8.11
CA GLY A 161 14.66 -8.31 -9.30
C GLY A 161 15.84 -9.28 -9.20
N LYS A 162 16.43 -9.41 -8.03
CA LYS A 162 17.55 -10.36 -7.80
C LYS A 162 17.13 -11.60 -6.99
N LEU A 163 15.82 -11.79 -6.78
CA LEU A 163 15.25 -12.97 -6.10
C LEU A 163 14.80 -14.02 -7.11
#